data_99922c93f84734a0c54a1752eaf52b97
#
_entry.id   99922c93f84734a0c54a1752eaf52b97
#
_cell.length_a   1.000
_cell.length_b   1.000
_cell.length_c   1.000
_cell.angle_alpha   90.00
_cell.angle_beta   90.00
_cell.angle_gamma   90.00
#
_symmetry.space_group_name_H-M   'P 1'
#
loop_
_entity.id
_entity.type
_entity.pdbx_description
1 polymer ?
#
loop_
_entity_poly.entity_id
_entity_poly.type
_entity_poly.pdbx_seq_one_letter_code
_entity_poly.pdbx_strand_id
1 'polypeptide(L)'
;MRKALLGLLPVMLMMLAFPALAEPYTFSNGAQWGMSKAEIAEIEKAEPDDDELGREHVQGVMYCDQTVSKYTADREYILADDELFSVWYGNFSSNEDKDLKYLQGALTSLYGEAAALPPENVVKFIADVTDSDWSEEVTFSSQSSSQWTVGDDTSIWLFNVTSDSDENDIFLFYIDANFDESQIGIYNTTGL
;
A
#
# COMPACT_ATOMS: atom_id res chain seq x y z
N MET A 1 62.19 -47.89 -1.12
CA MET A 1 61.12 -47.38 -0.26
C MET A 1 60.85 -45.95 -0.67
N ARG A 2 59.77 -45.73 -1.51
CA ARG A 2 59.35 -44.39 -1.92
C ARG A 2 58.00 -44.13 -1.23
N LYS A 3 57.98 -43.13 -0.34
CA LYS A 3 56.76 -42.65 0.33
C LYS A 3 56.01 -41.70 -0.62
N ALA A 4 54.83 -42.10 -1.03
CA ALA A 4 53.94 -41.23 -1.75
C ALA A 4 53.22 -40.30 -0.76
N LEU A 5 53.37 -39.01 -0.92
CA LEU A 5 52.68 -37.94 -0.19
C LEU A 5 51.38 -37.68 -0.94
N LEU A 6 50.26 -38.15 -0.40
CA LEU A 6 48.93 -37.74 -0.88
C LEU A 6 48.63 -36.33 -0.38
N GLY A 7 48.67 -35.37 -1.27
CA GLY A 7 48.18 -34.02 -1.00
C GLY A 7 46.64 -33.99 -0.99
N LEU A 8 46.07 -33.77 0.18
CA LEU A 8 44.65 -33.40 0.30
C LEU A 8 44.48 -31.98 -0.19
N LEU A 9 43.77 -31.80 -1.32
CA LEU A 9 43.24 -30.52 -1.73
C LEU A 9 41.95 -30.26 -0.91
N PRO A 10 41.87 -29.16 -0.16
CA PRO A 10 40.56 -28.74 0.41
C PRO A 10 39.71 -28.17 -0.73
N VAL A 11 38.65 -28.86 -1.07
CA VAL A 11 37.59 -28.32 -1.90
C VAL A 11 36.86 -27.23 -1.08
N MET A 12 37.24 -25.98 -1.33
CA MET A 12 36.59 -24.83 -0.75
C MET A 12 35.20 -24.69 -1.42
N LEU A 13 34.18 -25.25 -0.77
CA LEU A 13 32.80 -25.09 -1.16
C LEU A 13 32.41 -23.63 -0.92
N MET A 14 32.53 -22.79 -1.95
CA MET A 14 31.92 -21.46 -1.94
C MET A 14 30.39 -21.67 -1.88
N MET A 15 29.84 -21.61 -0.69
CA MET A 15 28.42 -21.34 -0.53
C MET A 15 28.18 -19.93 -1.07
N LEU A 16 27.68 -19.84 -2.30
CA LEU A 16 27.03 -18.65 -2.79
C LEU A 16 25.79 -18.46 -1.92
N ALA A 17 25.90 -17.61 -0.92
CA ALA A 17 24.74 -17.07 -0.23
C ALA A 17 23.99 -16.23 -1.27
N PHE A 18 22.99 -16.83 -1.91
CA PHE A 18 21.99 -16.03 -2.59
C PHE A 18 21.33 -15.17 -1.52
N PRO A 19 21.23 -13.84 -1.72
CA PRO A 19 20.39 -13.05 -0.84
C PRO A 19 19.01 -13.72 -0.89
N ALA A 20 18.48 -14.11 0.26
CA ALA A 20 17.09 -14.49 0.35
C ALA A 20 16.33 -13.26 -0.12
N LEU A 21 15.66 -13.37 -1.25
CA LEU A 21 14.70 -12.34 -1.67
C LEU A 21 13.71 -12.26 -0.50
N ALA A 22 13.52 -11.07 0.04
CA ALA A 22 12.48 -10.86 1.05
C ALA A 22 11.15 -11.37 0.45
N GLU A 23 10.42 -12.15 1.23
CA GLU A 23 9.10 -12.57 0.77
C GLU A 23 8.23 -11.30 0.61
N PRO A 24 7.50 -11.15 -0.50
CA PRO A 24 6.66 -9.99 -0.74
C PRO A 24 5.58 -9.89 0.35
N TYR A 25 5.19 -8.66 0.67
CA TYR A 25 4.11 -8.43 1.61
C TYR A 25 2.84 -9.15 1.15
N THR A 26 2.21 -9.86 2.09
CA THR A 26 0.98 -10.60 1.81
C THR A 26 -0.12 -10.11 2.73
N PHE A 27 -1.20 -9.64 2.16
CA PHE A 27 -2.41 -9.24 2.89
C PHE A 27 -3.09 -10.44 3.55
N SER A 28 -3.89 -10.19 4.58
CA SER A 28 -4.57 -11.25 5.36
C SER A 28 -5.50 -12.13 4.52
N ASN A 29 -5.99 -11.64 3.40
CA ASN A 29 -6.80 -12.40 2.44
C ASN A 29 -5.98 -13.14 1.38
N GLY A 30 -4.67 -12.95 1.34
CA GLY A 30 -3.75 -13.59 0.42
C GLY A 30 -3.35 -12.74 -0.79
N ALA A 31 -3.86 -11.50 -0.91
CA ALA A 31 -3.42 -10.60 -1.97
C ALA A 31 -1.94 -10.22 -1.79
N GLN A 32 -1.26 -9.93 -2.88
CA GLN A 32 0.15 -9.54 -2.94
C GLN A 32 0.36 -8.46 -4.00
N TRP A 33 1.42 -7.68 -3.86
CA TRP A 33 1.81 -6.69 -4.86
C TRP A 33 2.01 -7.34 -6.24
N GLY A 34 1.65 -6.63 -7.31
CA GLY A 34 1.74 -7.10 -8.70
C GLY A 34 0.64 -8.06 -9.14
N MET A 35 -0.31 -8.44 -8.27
CA MET A 35 -1.44 -9.25 -8.69
C MET A 35 -2.35 -8.51 -9.67
N SER A 36 -2.85 -9.24 -10.66
CA SER A 36 -3.85 -8.75 -11.61
C SER A 36 -5.24 -8.67 -11.00
N LYS A 37 -6.14 -7.90 -11.62
CA LYS A 37 -7.55 -7.85 -11.26
C LYS A 37 -8.20 -9.24 -11.20
N ALA A 38 -7.87 -10.11 -12.16
CA ALA A 38 -8.42 -11.47 -12.21
C ALA A 38 -7.99 -12.32 -11.00
N GLU A 39 -6.73 -12.22 -10.57
CA GLU A 39 -6.21 -12.91 -9.40
C GLU A 39 -6.84 -12.38 -8.10
N ILE A 40 -7.05 -11.06 -8.01
CA ILE A 40 -7.75 -10.44 -6.87
C ILE A 40 -9.20 -10.95 -6.79
N ALA A 41 -9.92 -11.00 -7.91
CA ALA A 41 -11.29 -11.50 -7.94
C ALA A 41 -11.40 -12.97 -7.49
N GLU A 42 -10.40 -13.80 -7.80
CA GLU A 42 -10.34 -15.20 -7.33
C GLU A 42 -10.16 -15.28 -5.80
N ILE A 43 -9.41 -14.36 -5.21
CA ILE A 43 -9.19 -14.28 -3.76
C ILE A 43 -10.45 -13.80 -3.05
N GLU A 44 -11.04 -12.72 -3.54
CA GLU A 44 -12.21 -12.08 -2.92
C GLU A 44 -13.48 -12.91 -3.05
N LYS A 45 -13.62 -13.68 -4.12
CA LYS A 45 -14.80 -14.52 -4.41
C LYS A 45 -16.11 -13.74 -4.43
N ALA A 46 -16.01 -12.48 -4.78
CA ALA A 46 -17.12 -11.54 -4.89
C ALA A 46 -16.99 -10.76 -6.20
N GLU A 47 -18.11 -10.28 -6.71
CA GLU A 47 -18.09 -9.36 -7.84
C GLU A 47 -17.66 -7.99 -7.33
N PRO A 48 -16.67 -7.36 -7.93
CA PRO A 48 -16.24 -6.01 -7.57
C PRO A 48 -17.16 -4.95 -8.17
N ASP A 49 -17.18 -3.79 -7.55
CA ASP A 49 -17.56 -2.56 -8.21
C ASP A 49 -16.30 -1.95 -8.84
N ASP A 50 -16.33 -1.75 -10.16
CA ASP A 50 -15.20 -1.11 -10.87
C ASP A 50 -15.29 0.40 -10.69
N ASP A 51 -14.18 1.03 -10.31
CA ASP A 51 -14.05 2.47 -10.20
C ASP A 51 -13.08 3.02 -11.24
N GLU A 52 -13.53 4.07 -11.96
CA GLU A 52 -12.70 4.80 -12.92
C GLU A 52 -12.03 5.97 -12.19
N LEU A 53 -10.74 5.83 -11.89
CA LEU A 53 -9.97 6.84 -11.16
C LEU A 53 -9.55 8.05 -12.02
N GLY A 54 -10.06 8.15 -13.24
CA GLY A 54 -9.82 9.27 -14.14
C GLY A 54 -8.43 9.27 -14.81
N ARG A 55 -7.55 8.35 -14.45
CA ARG A 55 -6.22 8.19 -15.06
C ARG A 55 -6.21 7.05 -16.06
N GLU A 56 -5.59 7.29 -17.24
CA GLU A 56 -5.31 6.21 -18.19
C GLU A 56 -4.38 5.19 -17.54
N HIS A 57 -4.69 3.91 -17.71
CA HIS A 57 -3.94 2.78 -17.13
C HIS A 57 -4.05 2.59 -15.60
N VAL A 58 -4.82 3.42 -14.88
CA VAL A 58 -5.10 3.21 -13.45
C VAL A 58 -6.55 2.82 -13.27
N GLN A 59 -6.79 1.76 -12.52
CA GLN A 59 -8.10 1.22 -12.24
C GLN A 59 -8.28 0.96 -10.75
N GLY A 60 -9.43 1.37 -10.19
CA GLY A 60 -9.92 0.94 -8.89
C GLY A 60 -10.79 -0.31 -9.01
N VAL A 61 -10.67 -1.21 -8.04
CA VAL A 61 -11.51 -2.41 -7.92
C VAL A 61 -11.99 -2.49 -6.48
N MET A 62 -13.24 -2.07 -6.26
CA MET A 62 -13.79 -1.88 -4.92
C MET A 62 -14.61 -3.08 -4.43
N TYR A 63 -14.44 -3.40 -3.15
CA TYR A 63 -15.21 -4.40 -2.42
C TYR A 63 -15.77 -3.76 -1.15
N CYS A 64 -17.09 -3.61 -1.08
CA CYS A 64 -17.77 -3.00 0.06
C CYS A 64 -17.80 -3.89 1.30
N ASP A 65 -18.07 -3.27 2.47
CA ASP A 65 -18.34 -3.93 3.74
C ASP A 65 -17.24 -4.91 4.21
N GLN A 66 -15.98 -4.60 3.96
CA GLN A 66 -14.86 -5.44 4.41
C GLN A 66 -14.59 -5.26 5.91
N THR A 67 -14.19 -6.33 6.59
CA THR A 67 -13.85 -6.25 8.02
C THR A 67 -12.41 -5.78 8.21
N VAL A 68 -12.23 -4.64 8.86
CA VAL A 68 -10.94 -4.08 9.28
C VAL A 68 -10.93 -3.96 10.79
N SER A 69 -10.29 -4.90 11.49
CA SER A 69 -10.33 -5.01 12.94
C SER A 69 -11.77 -5.16 13.46
N LYS A 70 -12.31 -4.17 14.13
CA LYS A 70 -13.69 -4.13 14.64
C LYS A 70 -14.66 -3.29 13.78
N TYR A 71 -14.17 -2.73 12.70
CA TYR A 71 -14.94 -1.86 11.79
C TYR A 71 -15.30 -2.60 10.52
N THR A 72 -16.34 -2.12 9.84
CA THR A 72 -16.50 -2.34 8.41
C THR A 72 -15.95 -1.13 7.66
N ALA A 73 -15.36 -1.36 6.51
CA ALA A 73 -14.83 -0.35 5.62
C ALA A 73 -14.95 -0.86 4.17
N ASP A 74 -14.97 0.02 3.22
CA ASP A 74 -14.79 -0.37 1.83
C ASP A 74 -13.30 -0.55 1.57
N ARG A 75 -12.95 -1.57 0.79
CA ARG A 75 -11.59 -1.84 0.35
C ARG A 75 -11.49 -1.70 -1.14
N GLU A 76 -10.56 -0.90 -1.58
CA GLU A 76 -10.28 -0.68 -2.98
C GLU A 76 -8.86 -1.11 -3.30
N TYR A 77 -8.71 -1.92 -4.33
CA TYR A 77 -7.43 -2.30 -4.92
C TYR A 77 -7.13 -1.38 -6.09
N ILE A 78 -5.96 -0.74 -6.07
CA ILE A 78 -5.55 0.18 -7.12
C ILE A 78 -4.48 -0.50 -7.96
N LEU A 79 -4.79 -0.64 -9.24
CA LEU A 79 -3.92 -1.29 -10.22
C LEU A 79 -3.42 -0.29 -11.25
N ALA A 80 -2.17 -0.42 -11.63
CA ALA A 80 -1.59 0.25 -12.79
C ALA A 80 -1.20 -0.81 -13.82
N ASP A 81 -1.66 -0.69 -15.06
CA ASP A 81 -1.44 -1.68 -16.12
C ASP A 81 -1.78 -3.13 -15.70
N ASP A 82 -2.88 -3.30 -14.93
CA ASP A 82 -3.33 -4.57 -14.35
C ASP A 82 -2.39 -5.16 -13.28
N GLU A 83 -1.54 -4.37 -12.64
CA GLU A 83 -0.67 -4.76 -11.53
C GLU A 83 -1.03 -4.01 -10.25
N LEU A 84 -1.33 -4.72 -9.16
CA LEU A 84 -1.68 -4.16 -7.85
C LEU A 84 -0.49 -3.42 -7.24
N PHE A 85 -0.66 -2.12 -6.96
CA PHE A 85 0.37 -1.32 -6.28
C PHE A 85 -0.13 -0.58 -5.04
N SER A 86 -1.45 -0.46 -4.85
CA SER A 86 -1.99 0.14 -3.62
C SER A 86 -3.30 -0.52 -3.20
N VAL A 87 -3.59 -0.52 -1.89
CA VAL A 87 -4.86 -0.97 -1.33
C VAL A 87 -5.36 0.10 -0.36
N TRP A 88 -6.52 0.62 -0.63
CA TRP A 88 -7.15 1.68 0.15
C TRP A 88 -8.31 1.13 0.97
N TYR A 89 -8.44 1.63 2.20
CA TYR A 89 -9.62 1.42 3.01
C TYR A 89 -10.20 2.78 3.36
N GLY A 90 -11.48 2.97 3.09
CA GLY A 90 -12.26 4.16 3.39
C GLY A 90 -13.66 3.79 3.86
N ASN A 91 -14.54 4.77 3.99
CA ASN A 91 -15.94 4.57 4.41
C ASN A 91 -16.06 3.71 5.67
N PHE A 92 -15.18 3.96 6.65
CA PHE A 92 -15.23 3.22 7.92
C PHE A 92 -16.59 3.41 8.60
N SER A 93 -17.13 2.36 9.20
CA SER A 93 -18.40 2.38 9.94
C SER A 93 -18.41 3.35 11.13
N SER A 94 -17.28 3.92 11.48
CA SER A 94 -17.12 4.99 12.46
C SER A 94 -15.84 5.77 12.17
N ASN A 95 -15.93 7.09 12.13
CA ASN A 95 -14.85 8.02 11.76
C ASN A 95 -14.54 9.01 12.90
N GLU A 96 -14.74 8.62 14.18
CA GLU A 96 -14.43 9.50 15.31
C GLU A 96 -12.91 9.48 15.63
N ASP A 97 -12.40 10.53 16.26
CA ASP A 97 -11.00 10.64 16.71
C ASP A 97 -10.53 9.44 17.56
N LYS A 98 -11.43 8.84 18.33
CA LYS A 98 -11.12 7.65 19.14
C LYS A 98 -10.84 6.43 18.27
N ASP A 99 -11.47 6.35 17.09
CA ASP A 99 -11.34 5.23 16.16
C ASP A 99 -10.03 5.35 15.39
N LEU A 100 -9.67 6.56 14.96
CA LEU A 100 -8.35 6.83 14.39
C LEU A 100 -7.22 6.45 15.36
N LYS A 101 -7.33 6.88 16.64
CA LYS A 101 -6.35 6.52 17.69
C LYS A 101 -6.30 5.02 17.95
N TYR A 102 -7.43 4.33 17.86
CA TYR A 102 -7.48 2.89 18.02
C TYR A 102 -6.74 2.19 16.85
N LEU A 103 -7.01 2.58 15.61
CA LEU A 103 -6.32 2.05 14.42
C LEU A 103 -4.82 2.33 14.48
N GLN A 104 -4.43 3.57 14.85
CA GLN A 104 -3.03 3.94 15.03
C GLN A 104 -2.34 3.07 16.10
N GLY A 105 -3.00 2.82 17.24
CA GLY A 105 -2.48 1.95 18.29
C GLY A 105 -2.35 0.50 17.82
N ALA A 106 -3.30 -0.02 17.05
CA ALA A 106 -3.25 -1.37 16.50
C ALA A 106 -2.09 -1.51 15.50
N LEU A 107 -1.94 -0.58 14.56
CA LEU A 107 -0.84 -0.57 13.59
C LEU A 107 0.53 -0.42 14.28
N THR A 108 0.64 0.47 15.27
CA THR A 108 1.86 0.61 16.07
C THR A 108 2.23 -0.68 16.82
N SER A 109 1.23 -1.41 17.30
CA SER A 109 1.47 -2.70 17.98
C SER A 109 1.96 -3.78 17.03
N LEU A 110 1.59 -3.71 15.75
CA LEU A 110 1.98 -4.66 14.71
C LEU A 110 3.33 -4.31 14.05
N TYR A 111 3.54 -3.03 13.75
CA TYR A 111 4.61 -2.56 12.88
C TYR A 111 5.63 -1.65 13.56
N GLY A 112 5.46 -1.37 14.85
CA GLY A 112 6.37 -0.49 15.60
C GLY A 112 5.95 0.98 15.57
N GLU A 113 6.86 1.86 15.97
CA GLU A 113 6.58 3.29 16.05
C GLU A 113 6.32 3.91 14.67
N ALA A 114 5.27 4.72 14.59
CA ALA A 114 4.93 5.47 13.39
C ALA A 114 5.85 6.68 13.20
N ALA A 115 6.16 7.00 11.96
CA ALA A 115 6.65 8.32 11.58
C ALA A 115 5.46 9.26 11.27
N ALA A 116 5.73 10.57 11.28
CA ALA A 116 4.74 11.54 10.81
C ALA A 116 4.56 11.39 9.30
N LEU A 117 3.30 11.43 8.84
CA LEU A 117 2.94 11.46 7.42
C LEU A 117 2.64 12.91 7.03
N PRO A 118 3.47 13.57 6.20
CA PRO A 118 3.20 14.91 5.72
C PRO A 118 1.93 14.93 4.83
N PRO A 119 0.98 15.84 5.06
CA PRO A 119 -0.23 15.96 4.23
C PRO A 119 0.06 16.11 2.74
N GLU A 120 1.10 16.85 2.39
CA GLU A 120 1.52 17.06 1.01
C GLU A 120 1.87 15.77 0.27
N ASN A 121 2.34 14.74 0.98
CA ASN A 121 2.61 13.43 0.38
C ASN A 121 1.30 12.74 0.00
N VAL A 122 0.28 12.83 0.86
CA VAL A 122 -1.05 12.25 0.59
C VAL A 122 -1.70 12.94 -0.60
N VAL A 123 -1.74 14.28 -0.59
CA VAL A 123 -2.31 15.09 -1.68
C VAL A 123 -1.63 14.75 -3.01
N LYS A 124 -0.28 14.71 -3.01
CA LYS A 124 0.47 14.36 -4.22
C LYS A 124 0.11 12.96 -4.70
N PHE A 125 0.14 11.97 -3.81
CA PHE A 125 -0.13 10.57 -4.18
C PHE A 125 -1.55 10.42 -4.75
N ILE A 126 -2.57 11.01 -4.12
CA ILE A 126 -3.94 10.97 -4.63
C ILE A 126 -4.02 11.63 -6.01
N ALA A 127 -3.42 12.81 -6.19
CA ALA A 127 -3.43 13.50 -7.48
C ALA A 127 -2.67 12.73 -8.57
N ASP A 128 -1.64 11.97 -8.20
CA ASP A 128 -0.89 11.12 -9.14
C ASP A 128 -1.71 9.87 -9.54
N VAL A 129 -2.45 9.28 -8.61
CA VAL A 129 -3.24 8.05 -8.82
C VAL A 129 -4.60 8.33 -9.46
N THR A 130 -5.25 9.41 -9.06
CA THR A 130 -6.57 9.83 -9.54
C THR A 130 -6.48 11.12 -10.34
N ASP A 131 -7.56 11.54 -10.99
CA ASP A 131 -7.64 12.89 -11.59
C ASP A 131 -8.25 13.93 -10.64
N SER A 132 -8.26 13.63 -9.32
CA SER A 132 -8.85 14.47 -8.30
C SER A 132 -7.81 15.36 -7.62
N ASP A 133 -8.15 16.61 -7.37
CA ASP A 133 -7.33 17.55 -6.59
C ASP A 133 -7.92 17.72 -5.18
N TRP A 134 -7.44 16.92 -4.25
CA TRP A 134 -7.88 16.99 -2.86
C TRP A 134 -7.36 18.21 -2.11
N SER A 135 -6.42 18.96 -2.68
CA SER A 135 -5.83 20.12 -2.01
C SER A 135 -6.83 21.26 -1.74
N GLU A 136 -7.88 21.36 -2.57
CA GLU A 136 -8.94 22.36 -2.45
C GLU A 136 -10.21 21.83 -1.76
N GLU A 137 -10.39 20.52 -1.71
CA GLU A 137 -11.65 19.89 -1.28
C GLU A 137 -11.65 19.39 0.17
N VAL A 138 -10.47 19.15 0.74
CA VAL A 138 -10.36 18.54 2.07
C VAL A 138 -9.31 19.19 2.94
N THR A 139 -9.54 19.16 4.24
CA THR A 139 -8.56 19.60 5.25
C THR A 139 -7.93 18.39 5.93
N PHE A 140 -6.62 18.27 5.86
CA PHE A 140 -5.86 17.22 6.53
C PHE A 140 -5.53 17.60 7.97
N SER A 141 -5.78 16.68 8.89
CA SER A 141 -5.30 16.82 10.26
C SER A 141 -3.87 16.32 10.37
N SER A 142 -2.90 17.25 10.32
CA SER A 142 -1.47 16.91 10.45
C SER A 142 -1.08 16.24 11.76
N GLN A 143 -1.90 16.37 12.83
CA GLN A 143 -1.64 15.77 14.13
C GLN A 143 -2.05 14.29 14.20
N SER A 144 -2.79 13.82 13.22
CA SER A 144 -3.41 12.49 13.21
C SER A 144 -2.92 11.60 12.07
N SER A 145 -2.00 12.10 11.23
CA SER A 145 -1.48 11.36 10.08
C SER A 145 -0.19 10.64 10.43
N SER A 146 -0.14 9.36 10.14
CA SER A 146 0.94 8.45 10.54
C SER A 146 1.33 7.53 9.40
N GLN A 147 2.63 7.19 9.33
CA GLN A 147 3.14 6.22 8.37
C GLN A 147 4.03 5.17 9.03
N TRP A 148 3.99 3.97 8.49
CA TRP A 148 4.84 2.84 8.85
C TRP A 148 5.50 2.28 7.59
N THR A 149 6.69 1.72 7.75
CA THR A 149 7.34 0.92 6.71
C THR A 149 7.36 -0.53 7.17
N VAL A 150 6.92 -1.45 6.32
CA VAL A 150 6.83 -2.87 6.62
C VAL A 150 7.67 -3.64 5.62
N GLY A 151 8.68 -4.33 6.10
CA GLY A 151 9.67 -4.95 5.20
C GLY A 151 10.39 -3.90 4.38
N ASP A 152 10.75 -4.28 3.15
CA ASP A 152 11.44 -3.42 2.19
C ASP A 152 10.49 -2.94 1.07
N ASP A 153 9.23 -3.41 1.08
CA ASP A 153 8.30 -3.30 -0.05
C ASP A 153 6.97 -2.61 0.28
N THR A 154 6.66 -2.30 1.54
CA THR A 154 5.33 -1.77 1.89
C THR A 154 5.41 -0.53 2.77
N SER A 155 4.70 0.51 2.35
CA SER A 155 4.39 1.69 3.15
C SER A 155 2.91 1.67 3.56
N ILE A 156 2.62 1.96 4.83
CA ILE A 156 1.25 2.03 5.36
C ILE A 156 1.00 3.47 5.80
N TRP A 157 -0.10 4.06 5.36
CA TRP A 157 -0.51 5.41 5.71
C TRP A 157 -1.87 5.38 6.38
N LEU A 158 -1.97 5.99 7.55
CA LEU A 158 -3.23 6.22 8.25
C LEU A 158 -3.41 7.72 8.45
N PHE A 159 -4.52 8.26 8.00
CA PHE A 159 -4.82 9.68 8.12
C PHE A 159 -6.33 9.91 8.19
N ASN A 160 -6.72 11.10 8.60
CA ASN A 160 -8.09 11.56 8.44
C ASN A 160 -8.13 12.89 7.71
N VAL A 161 -9.22 13.09 7.03
CA VAL A 161 -9.56 14.33 6.34
C VAL A 161 -10.89 14.85 6.88
N THR A 162 -11.08 16.15 6.82
CA THR A 162 -12.37 16.78 7.07
C THR A 162 -12.81 17.42 5.76
N SER A 163 -13.97 17.02 5.28
CA SER A 163 -14.60 17.63 4.10
C SER A 163 -15.20 19.00 4.43
N ASP A 164 -15.61 19.74 3.41
CA ASP A 164 -16.30 21.03 3.56
C ASP A 164 -17.63 20.94 4.31
N SER A 165 -18.20 19.72 4.43
CA SER A 165 -19.39 19.43 5.23
C SER A 165 -19.11 19.20 6.72
N ASP A 166 -17.89 19.41 7.20
CA ASP A 166 -17.41 19.09 8.55
C ASP A 166 -17.51 17.57 8.90
N GLU A 167 -17.59 16.71 7.90
CA GLU A 167 -17.52 15.26 8.08
C GLU A 167 -16.08 14.80 8.10
N ASN A 168 -15.74 13.96 9.09
CA ASN A 168 -14.42 13.35 9.18
C ASN A 168 -14.44 11.99 8.51
N ASP A 169 -13.45 11.73 7.67
CA ASP A 169 -13.22 10.43 7.06
C ASP A 169 -11.83 9.91 7.38
N ILE A 170 -11.77 8.66 7.81
CA ILE A 170 -10.52 7.94 8.08
C ILE A 170 -10.15 7.14 6.83
N PHE A 171 -8.87 7.23 6.45
CA PHE A 171 -8.30 6.45 5.38
C PHE A 171 -7.09 5.65 5.87
N LEU A 172 -6.99 4.42 5.37
CA LEU A 172 -5.87 3.54 5.60
C LEU A 172 -5.37 3.02 4.25
N PHE A 173 -4.17 3.46 3.84
CA PHE A 173 -3.55 3.05 2.58
C PHE A 173 -2.39 2.10 2.84
N TYR A 174 -2.30 1.07 2.03
CA TYR A 174 -1.12 0.24 1.84
C TYR A 174 -0.59 0.53 0.45
N ILE A 175 0.71 0.79 0.33
CA ILE A 175 1.35 1.21 -0.91
C ILE A 175 2.60 0.37 -1.12
N ASP A 176 2.76 -0.20 -2.31
CA ASP A 176 4.02 -0.84 -2.71
C ASP A 176 5.12 0.22 -2.78
N ALA A 177 6.11 0.13 -1.88
CA ALA A 177 7.22 1.06 -1.82
C ALA A 177 8.19 0.95 -3.01
N ASN A 178 8.09 -0.13 -3.79
CA ASN A 178 8.88 -0.34 -5.01
C ASN A 178 8.14 0.12 -6.28
N PHE A 179 6.88 0.55 -6.15
CA PHE A 179 6.12 1.04 -7.28
C PHE A 179 6.75 2.31 -7.85
N ASP A 180 7.01 2.31 -9.16
CA ASP A 180 7.55 3.47 -9.85
C ASP A 180 6.40 4.35 -10.34
N GLU A 181 6.18 5.50 -9.68
CA GLU A 181 5.15 6.48 -10.03
C GLU A 181 5.22 6.90 -11.51
N SER A 182 6.35 6.73 -12.19
CA SER A 182 6.45 7.00 -13.63
C SER A 182 5.59 6.06 -14.48
N GLN A 183 5.19 4.91 -13.94
CA GLN A 183 4.30 3.95 -14.60
C GLN A 183 2.86 4.46 -14.67
N ILE A 184 2.45 5.39 -13.81
CA ILE A 184 1.09 5.96 -13.82
C ILE A 184 0.92 7.00 -14.95
N GLY A 185 1.95 7.20 -15.78
CA GLY A 185 1.82 8.03 -16.97
C GLY A 185 1.58 9.52 -16.70
N ILE A 186 2.31 10.10 -15.72
CA ILE A 186 2.41 11.56 -15.64
C ILE A 186 3.17 12.03 -16.88
N TYR A 187 2.48 12.10 -18.00
CA TYR A 187 2.93 12.89 -19.12
C TYR A 187 2.92 14.34 -18.66
N ASN A 188 4.08 14.81 -18.25
CA ASN A 188 4.35 16.23 -18.08
C ASN A 188 4.05 16.90 -19.42
N THR A 189 2.84 17.45 -19.56
CA THR A 189 2.46 18.32 -20.68
C THR A 189 3.10 19.73 -20.52
N THR A 190 4.30 19.81 -19.98
CA THR A 190 5.14 21.02 -20.04
C THR A 190 5.95 20.98 -21.33
N GLY A 191 5.26 21.16 -22.45
CA GLY A 191 5.90 21.13 -23.76
C GLY A 191 4.95 21.49 -24.90
N LEU A 192 4.25 22.62 -24.80
CA LEU A 192 3.76 23.40 -25.95
C LEU A 192 3.94 24.88 -25.70
#